data_9790926ebfb8896b17dc3ebd5dfa25b9
#
_entry.id   9790926ebfb8896b17dc3ebd5dfa25b9
#
_cell.length_a   1.000
_cell.length_b   1.000
_cell.length_c   1.000
_cell.angle_alpha   90.00
_cell.angle_beta   90.00
_cell.angle_gamma   90.00
#
_symmetry.space_group_name_H-M   'P 1'
#
loop_
_entity.id
_entity.type
_entity.pdbx_description
1 polymer ?
#
loop_
_entity_poly.entity_id
_entity_poly.type
_entity_poly.pdbx_seq_one_letter_code
_entity_poly.pdbx_strand_id
1 'polypeptide(L)'
;MKTLKKFLLPLFIAASLGAVSNSALAETDAGRVTYPPAQAIDMVTAKIQIAIEGISKGASNDEAAALIKPAIELSKEINANDKVDNARAKANRKLKSALSHAKESALQEAEQELRDAKKDFEALKSLI
;
A
#
# COMPACT_ATOMS: atom_id res chain seq x y z
N MET A 1 -20.29 -32.03 7.98
CA MET A 1 -19.99 -31.63 8.06
C MET A 1 -19.51 -30.98 8.21
N LYS A 2 -19.68 -30.99 8.37
CA LYS A 2 -19.33 -30.41 8.58
C LYS A 2 -18.62 -29.75 8.90
N THR A 3 -18.66 -29.89 9.25
CA THR A 3 -18.07 -29.27 9.56
C THR A 3 -17.25 -28.69 9.62
N LEU A 4 -17.27 -28.98 9.70
CA LEU A 4 -16.48 -28.43 9.74
C LEU A 4 -15.87 -27.65 9.70
N LYS A 5 -16.05 -27.79 9.76
CA LYS A 5 -15.53 -27.02 9.73
C LYS A 5 -14.99 -26.19 9.99
N LYS A 6 -15.25 -26.28 10.40
CA LYS A 6 -14.88 -25.47 10.73
C LYS A 6 -13.97 -24.91 11.00
N PHE A 7 -13.97 -25.25 11.26
CA PHE A 7 -13.11 -24.75 11.57
C PHE A 7 -12.32 -24.04 11.51
N LEU A 8 -12.49 -24.25 11.50
CA LEU A 8 -11.70 -23.67 11.45
C LEU A 8 -11.21 -22.79 11.50
N LEU A 9 -11.43 -22.83 11.84
CA LEU A 9 -10.92 -22.00 11.95
C LEU A 9 -10.29 -21.26 12.14
N PRO A 10 -10.41 -21.55 12.48
CA PRO A 10 -9.68 -20.70 12.76
C PRO A 10 -8.92 -20.09 12.83
N LEU A 11 -9.03 -20.39 13.12
CA LEU A 11 -8.23 -19.86 13.23
C LEU A 11 -7.66 -19.10 13.15
N PHE A 12 -7.76 -19.22 13.36
CA PHE A 12 -7.03 -18.59 13.35
C PHE A 12 -6.52 -17.73 13.41
N ILE A 13 -6.72 -17.94 13.63
CA ILE A 13 -6.23 -17.17 13.74
C ILE A 13 -5.61 -16.53 13.96
N ALA A 14 -5.72 -16.88 14.27
CA ALA A 14 -5.10 -16.23 14.61
C ALA A 14 -4.44 -15.57 14.69
N ALA A 15 -4.55 -15.91 14.81
CA ALA A 15 -3.84 -15.29 14.97
C ALA A 15 -3.34 -14.52 15.00
N SER A 16 -3.52 -14.67 15.26
CA SER A 16 -2.99 -13.95 15.39
C SER A 16 -2.43 -13.21 15.46
N LEU A 17 -2.55 -13.31 15.82
CA LEU A 17 -1.94 -12.59 15.98
C LEU A 17 -1.39 -11.88 16.07
N GLY A 18 -1.51 -12.30 16.13
CA GLY A 18 -0.84 -11.68 16.42
C GLY A 18 -0.48 -10.88 16.46
N ALA A 19 -0.58 -11.00 16.72
CA ALA A 19 -0.15 -10.20 16.94
C ALA A 19 0.29 -9.46 17.09
N VAL A 20 0.24 -9.71 17.37
CA VAL A 20 0.73 -8.92 17.67
C VAL A 20 1.27 -8.17 17.75
N SER A 21 1.30 -8.51 17.94
CA SER A 21 1.82 -7.75 18.19
C SER A 21 2.16 -6.84 18.09
N ASN A 22 2.02 -6.89 18.26
CA ASN A 22 2.34 -5.93 18.28
C ASN A 22 2.41 -5.04 18.49
N SER A 23 2.23 -5.17 18.88
CA SER A 23 2.18 -4.35 19.10
C SER A 23 2.83 -3.72 19.67
N ALA A 24 2.95 -4.05 20.13
CA ALA A 24 3.56 -3.52 20.74
C ALA A 24 4.28 -2.50 20.44
N LEU A 25 4.44 -2.46 20.00
CA LEU A 25 5.00 -1.66 19.58
C LEU A 25 4.77 -0.45 19.68
N ALA A 26 4.13 -0.38 19.72
CA ALA A 26 3.86 0.76 19.61
C ALA A 26 4.14 1.64 20.60
N GLU A 27 4.40 1.57 21.23
CA GLU A 27 4.58 2.35 21.96
C GLU A 27 5.38 3.17 21.83
N THR A 28 5.76 3.10 21.43
CA THR A 28 6.59 3.76 21.29
C THR A 28 6.44 5.00 21.03
N ASP A 29 6.32 5.47 21.04
CA ASP A 29 6.27 6.49 20.92
C ASP A 29 5.63 7.24 20.41
N ALA A 30 5.55 7.47 20.66
CA ALA A 30 4.89 8.58 20.32
C ALA A 30 4.15 8.44 19.14
N GLY A 31 3.68 7.33 18.94
CA GLY A 31 2.72 7.13 17.93
C GLY A 31 3.21 7.18 16.52
N ARG A 32 4.48 7.35 16.28
CA ARG A 32 4.96 7.33 14.92
C ARG A 32 6.02 6.27 14.75
N VAL A 33 5.81 5.43 13.77
CA VAL A 33 6.84 4.49 13.34
C VAL A 33 7.63 5.17 12.24
N THR A 34 8.94 5.18 12.39
CA THR A 34 9.84 5.78 11.41
C THR A 34 10.55 4.66 10.65
N TYR A 35 10.51 4.74 9.33
CA TYR A 35 11.15 3.75 8.48
C TYR A 35 12.36 4.37 7.76
N PRO A 36 13.44 3.62 7.55
CA PRO A 36 14.49 4.07 6.64
C PRO A 36 13.88 4.35 5.27
N PRO A 37 14.36 5.39 4.56
CA PRO A 37 13.73 5.77 3.28
C PRO A 37 13.61 4.64 2.27
N ALA A 38 14.65 3.82 2.11
CA ALA A 38 14.59 2.71 1.16
C ALA A 38 13.50 1.71 1.54
N GLN A 39 13.37 1.43 2.84
CA GLN A 39 12.33 0.51 3.30
C GLN A 39 10.94 1.10 3.07
N ALA A 40 10.77 2.39 3.33
CA ALA A 40 9.47 3.04 3.09
C ALA A 40 9.09 2.97 1.62
N ILE A 41 10.06 3.18 0.73
CA ILE A 41 9.81 3.06 -0.71
C ILE A 41 9.35 1.64 -1.06
N ASP A 42 10.05 0.62 -0.53
CA ASP A 42 9.67 -0.77 -0.79
C ASP A 42 8.26 -1.08 -0.29
N MET A 43 7.88 -0.52 0.85
CA MET A 43 6.54 -0.73 1.38
C MET A 43 5.48 -0.12 0.47
N VAL A 44 5.73 1.06 -0.06
CA VAL A 44 4.80 1.71 -0.98
C VAL A 44 4.68 0.90 -2.27
N THR A 45 5.81 0.51 -2.87
CA THR A 45 5.78 -0.23 -4.12
C THR A 45 5.11 -1.59 -3.94
N ALA A 46 5.27 -2.22 -2.78
CA ALA A 46 4.57 -3.48 -2.51
C ALA A 46 3.06 -3.27 -2.48
N LYS A 47 2.58 -2.19 -1.87
CA LYS A 47 1.15 -1.91 -1.84
C LYS A 47 0.62 -1.57 -3.23
N ILE A 48 1.41 -0.86 -4.03
CA ILE A 48 1.02 -0.57 -5.41
C ILE A 48 0.90 -1.87 -6.20
N GLN A 49 1.84 -2.79 -6.03
CA GLN A 49 1.81 -4.07 -6.74
C GLN A 49 0.57 -4.87 -6.37
N ILE A 50 0.19 -4.88 -5.10
CA ILE A 50 -1.03 -5.55 -4.65
C ILE A 50 -2.25 -4.95 -5.35
N ALA A 51 -2.31 -3.62 -5.48
CA ALA A 51 -3.43 -2.97 -6.16
C ALA A 51 -3.46 -3.32 -7.65
N ILE A 52 -2.30 -3.33 -8.31
CA ILE A 52 -2.21 -3.71 -9.71
C ILE A 52 -2.74 -5.13 -9.91
N GLU A 53 -2.29 -6.05 -9.07
CA GLU A 53 -2.72 -7.46 -9.16
C GLU A 53 -4.20 -7.62 -8.89
N GLY A 54 -4.72 -6.85 -7.92
CA GLY A 54 -6.14 -6.89 -7.62
C GLY A 54 -6.97 -6.47 -8.82
N ILE A 55 -6.59 -5.37 -9.47
CA ILE A 55 -7.30 -4.91 -10.66
C ILE A 55 -7.19 -5.94 -11.78
N SER A 56 -6.01 -6.49 -11.99
CA SER A 56 -5.80 -7.51 -13.05
C SER A 56 -6.66 -8.75 -12.82
N LYS A 57 -6.96 -9.05 -11.57
CA LYS A 57 -7.76 -10.24 -11.23
C LYS A 57 -9.25 -9.95 -11.14
N GLY A 58 -9.66 -8.74 -11.49
CA GLY A 58 -11.07 -8.41 -11.57
C GLY A 58 -11.67 -7.75 -10.35
N ALA A 59 -10.86 -7.04 -9.55
CA ALA A 59 -11.38 -6.31 -8.40
C ALA A 59 -12.47 -5.33 -8.83
N SER A 60 -13.47 -5.16 -7.98
CA SER A 60 -14.49 -4.14 -8.19
C SER A 60 -13.88 -2.75 -7.99
N ASN A 61 -14.63 -1.72 -8.37
CA ASN A 61 -14.17 -0.34 -8.17
C ASN A 61 -13.85 -0.06 -6.70
N ASP A 62 -14.73 -0.49 -5.80
CA ASP A 62 -14.52 -0.26 -4.36
C ASP A 62 -13.32 -1.05 -3.85
N GLU A 63 -13.16 -2.28 -4.31
CA GLU A 63 -12.01 -3.08 -3.91
C GLU A 63 -10.70 -2.47 -4.41
N ALA A 64 -10.69 -2.03 -5.66
CA ALA A 64 -9.52 -1.39 -6.24
C ALA A 64 -9.15 -0.13 -5.44
N ALA A 65 -10.14 0.71 -5.14
CA ALA A 65 -9.91 1.93 -4.36
C ALA A 65 -9.34 1.59 -2.99
N ALA A 66 -9.88 0.56 -2.35
CA ALA A 66 -9.40 0.14 -1.03
C ALA A 66 -7.96 -0.36 -1.07
N LEU A 67 -7.53 -0.96 -2.19
CA LEU A 67 -6.17 -1.44 -2.33
C LEU A 67 -5.18 -0.31 -2.62
N ILE A 68 -5.65 0.77 -3.24
CA ILE A 68 -4.77 1.91 -3.56
C ILE A 68 -4.50 2.79 -2.35
N LYS A 69 -5.49 2.97 -1.48
CA LYS A 69 -5.37 3.88 -0.34
C LYS A 69 -4.15 3.62 0.55
N PRO A 70 -3.83 2.36 0.91
CA PRO A 70 -2.65 2.13 1.75
C PRO A 70 -1.35 2.63 1.13
N ALA A 71 -1.21 2.55 -0.19
CA ALA A 71 -0.02 3.06 -0.86
C ALA A 71 0.09 4.57 -0.68
N ILE A 72 -1.02 5.29 -0.81
CA ILE A 72 -1.05 6.73 -0.61
C ILE A 72 -0.63 7.08 0.82
N GLU A 73 -1.19 6.37 1.80
CA GLU A 73 -0.85 6.64 3.20
C GLU A 73 0.61 6.35 3.49
N LEU A 74 1.13 5.24 3.01
CA LEU A 74 2.52 4.88 3.25
C LEU A 74 3.49 5.81 2.53
N SER A 75 3.07 6.41 1.41
CA SER A 75 3.96 7.33 0.68
C SER A 75 4.37 8.52 1.55
N LYS A 76 3.56 8.87 2.53
CA LYS A 76 3.85 9.97 3.44
C LYS A 76 5.03 9.66 4.36
N GLU A 77 5.37 8.40 4.52
CA GLU A 77 6.46 7.97 5.39
C GLU A 77 7.82 8.03 4.70
N ILE A 78 7.85 8.26 3.39
CA ILE A 78 9.11 8.38 2.66
C ILE A 78 9.67 9.78 2.93
N ASN A 79 10.78 9.84 3.66
CA ASN A 79 11.35 11.12 4.07
C ASN A 79 12.87 11.00 4.06
N ALA A 80 13.54 11.76 3.21
CA ALA A 80 14.99 11.72 3.14
C ALA A 80 15.59 13.10 2.87
N ASN A 81 15.15 13.78 1.80
CA ASN A 81 15.69 15.10 1.44
C ASN A 81 14.70 15.78 0.49
N ASP A 82 14.99 17.01 0.12
CA ASP A 82 14.09 17.82 -0.71
C ASP A 82 13.85 17.19 -2.09
N LYS A 83 14.86 16.57 -2.67
CA LYS A 83 14.69 15.94 -3.98
C LYS A 83 13.72 14.76 -3.88
N VAL A 84 13.86 13.97 -2.83
CA VAL A 84 12.93 12.86 -2.59
C VAL A 84 11.53 13.40 -2.35
N ASP A 85 11.40 14.46 -1.56
CA ASP A 85 10.07 15.02 -1.26
C ASP A 85 9.37 15.49 -2.54
N ASN A 86 10.10 16.19 -3.41
CA ASN A 86 9.52 16.68 -4.66
C ASN A 86 9.11 15.54 -5.58
N ALA A 87 9.99 14.56 -5.75
CA ALA A 87 9.70 13.42 -6.60
C ALA A 87 8.58 12.55 -6.02
N ARG A 88 8.56 12.40 -4.70
CA ARG A 88 7.48 11.68 -4.01
C ARG A 88 6.13 12.34 -4.25
N ALA A 89 6.10 13.68 -4.16
CA ALA A 89 4.84 14.40 -4.40
C ALA A 89 4.30 14.15 -5.80
N LYS A 90 5.19 14.10 -6.80
CA LYS A 90 4.77 13.82 -8.18
C LYS A 90 4.24 12.39 -8.30
N ALA A 91 4.96 11.42 -7.72
CA ALA A 91 4.53 10.03 -7.76
C ALA A 91 3.20 9.86 -7.05
N ASN A 92 3.02 10.55 -5.92
CA ASN A 92 1.79 10.44 -5.14
C ASN A 92 0.59 11.01 -5.90
N ARG A 93 0.79 12.02 -6.73
CA ARG A 93 -0.30 12.53 -7.56
C ARG A 93 -0.82 11.45 -8.50
N LYS A 94 0.07 10.59 -9.01
CA LYS A 94 -0.36 9.47 -9.85
C LYS A 94 -1.18 8.45 -9.05
N LEU A 95 -0.80 8.21 -7.80
CA LEU A 95 -1.60 7.33 -6.95
C LEU A 95 -2.99 7.90 -6.69
N LYS A 96 -3.07 9.20 -6.46
CA LYS A 96 -4.37 9.84 -6.22
C LYS A 96 -5.23 9.84 -7.47
N SER A 97 -4.60 10.04 -8.63
CA SER A 97 -5.31 9.95 -9.91
C SER A 97 -5.82 8.53 -10.13
N ALA A 98 -5.00 7.52 -9.84
CA ALA A 98 -5.41 6.13 -9.95
C ALA A 98 -6.61 5.84 -9.04
N LEU A 99 -6.58 6.39 -7.81
CA LEU A 99 -7.69 6.22 -6.89
C LEU A 99 -8.99 6.81 -7.46
N SER A 100 -8.91 8.02 -8.02
CA SER A 100 -10.08 8.65 -8.64
C SER A 100 -10.60 7.82 -9.79
N HIS A 101 -9.70 7.34 -10.66
CA HIS A 101 -10.10 6.54 -11.81
C HIS A 101 -10.73 5.21 -11.37
N ALA A 102 -10.21 4.61 -10.31
CA ALA A 102 -10.81 3.37 -9.80
C ALA A 102 -12.23 3.61 -9.31
N LYS A 103 -12.46 4.73 -8.64
CA LYS A 103 -13.81 5.08 -8.15
C LYS A 103 -14.76 5.38 -9.29
N GLU A 104 -14.25 5.83 -10.42
CA GLU A 104 -15.06 6.23 -11.57
C GLU A 104 -15.19 5.11 -12.61
N SER A 105 -14.85 3.90 -12.24
CA SER A 105 -14.93 2.72 -13.11
C SER A 105 -13.91 2.73 -14.26
N ALA A 106 -12.89 3.57 -14.18
CA ALA A 106 -11.83 3.62 -15.18
C ALA A 106 -10.65 2.78 -14.70
N LEU A 107 -10.88 1.46 -14.57
CA LEU A 107 -9.89 0.56 -13.97
C LEU A 107 -8.65 0.38 -14.82
N GLN A 108 -8.78 0.46 -16.16
CA GLN A 108 -7.60 0.35 -17.01
C GLN A 108 -6.67 1.54 -16.84
N GLU A 109 -7.24 2.73 -16.78
CA GLU A 109 -6.46 3.95 -16.50
C GLU A 109 -5.83 3.87 -15.12
N ALA A 110 -6.59 3.41 -14.14
CA ALA A 110 -6.07 3.26 -12.78
C ALA A 110 -4.88 2.32 -12.77
N GLU A 111 -4.99 1.18 -13.44
CA GLU A 111 -3.89 0.22 -13.48
C GLU A 111 -2.64 0.81 -14.12
N GLN A 112 -2.82 1.52 -15.24
CA GLN A 112 -1.68 2.13 -15.92
C GLN A 112 -1.00 3.17 -15.03
N GLU A 113 -1.79 3.98 -14.36
CA GLU A 113 -1.24 5.00 -13.46
C GLU A 113 -0.52 4.37 -12.27
N LEU A 114 -1.03 3.24 -11.77
CA LEU A 114 -0.36 2.52 -10.71
C LEU A 114 1.00 1.98 -11.17
N ARG A 115 1.07 1.47 -12.39
CA ARG A 115 2.35 0.99 -12.94
C ARG A 115 3.34 2.14 -13.08
N ASP A 116 2.87 3.28 -13.57
CA ASP A 116 3.71 4.47 -13.69
C ASP A 116 4.16 4.97 -12.33
N ALA A 117 3.25 5.01 -11.37
CA ALA A 117 3.58 5.43 -10.01
C ALA A 117 4.61 4.50 -9.38
N LYS A 118 4.47 3.20 -9.59
CA LYS A 118 5.43 2.23 -9.06
C LYS A 118 6.83 2.53 -9.55
N LYS A 119 6.98 2.78 -10.86
CA LYS A 119 8.28 3.14 -11.42
C LYS A 119 8.82 4.42 -10.80
N ASP A 120 7.95 5.40 -10.60
CA ASP A 120 8.38 6.68 -10.02
C ASP A 120 8.84 6.50 -8.58
N PHE A 121 8.14 5.68 -7.79
CA PHE A 121 8.57 5.43 -6.42
C PHE A 121 9.88 4.65 -6.38
N GLU A 122 10.03 3.65 -7.25
CA GLU A 122 11.29 2.90 -7.32
C GLU A 122 12.46 3.82 -7.67
N ALA A 123 12.22 4.80 -8.54
CA ALA A 123 13.26 5.74 -8.93
C ALA A 123 13.70 6.63 -7.76
N LEU A 124 12.90 6.78 -6.72
CA LEU A 124 13.30 7.57 -5.56
C LEU A 124 14.54 7.01 -4.88
N LYS A 125 14.79 5.72 -5.01
CA LYS A 125 15.95 5.10 -4.38
C LYS A 125 17.27 5.70 -4.86
N SER A 126 17.30 6.20 -6.09
CA SER A 126 18.51 6.82 -6.62
C SER A 126 18.73 8.23 -6.07
N LEU A 127 17.77 8.76 -5.32
CA LEU A 127 17.85 10.11 -4.76
C LEU A 127 18.20 10.13 -3.26
N ILE A 128 18.31 8.96 -2.66
CA ILE A 128 18.66 8.86 -1.24
C ILE A 128 20.09 8.46 -1.02
#